data_e20c2f0eaec49a0e9ac5f70e69807310
#
_entry.id   e20c2f0eaec49a0e9ac5f70e69807310
#
_cell.length_a   1.000
_cell.length_b   1.000
_cell.length_c   1.000
_cell.angle_alpha   90.00
_cell.angle_beta   90.00
_cell.angle_gamma   90.00
#
_symmetry.space_group_name_H-M   'P 1'
#
loop_
_entity.id
_entity.type
_entity.pdbx_description
1 polymer ?
#
loop_
_entity_poly.entity_id
_entity_poly.type
_entity_poly.pdbx_seq_one_letter_code
_entity_poly.pdbx_strand_id
1 'polypeptide(L)'
;MACGGAPDSHFATTVATTPNVPRAELSLARDTAVVLDSANALIARQSFVGLVTVDESNRPRIRTVRAFRLKNPATARERFTVFILTRPSTRKVDQIAKNPLVTLYFNENQRAAYATIMGRATVHRDPKDPRLQPFLDSATVHFFWPAFPRDFVMLEVTPDWLELIGPGVWNDPNTWRPQAVVFQ
;
A
#
# COMPACT_ATOMS: atom_id res chain seq x y z
N MET A 1 -37.64 -45.03 -8.02
CA MET A 1 -37.56 -43.69 -7.43
C MET A 1 -36.11 -43.45 -7.07
N ALA A 2 -35.40 -42.64 -7.86
CA ALA A 2 -33.99 -42.39 -7.65
C ALA A 2 -33.86 -40.96 -7.09
N CYS A 3 -33.32 -40.83 -5.88
CA CYS A 3 -32.95 -39.52 -5.30
C CYS A 3 -31.61 -39.10 -5.88
N GLY A 4 -31.62 -37.98 -6.61
CA GLY A 4 -30.42 -37.34 -7.10
C GLY A 4 -29.67 -36.63 -5.98
N GLY A 5 -28.41 -37.00 -5.75
CA GLY A 5 -27.50 -36.26 -4.90
C GLY A 5 -27.01 -35.01 -5.63
N ALA A 6 -27.04 -33.85 -4.94
CA ALA A 6 -26.44 -32.60 -5.42
C ALA A 6 -24.92 -32.71 -5.36
N PRO A 7 -24.18 -32.15 -6.32
CA PRO A 7 -22.73 -32.16 -6.28
C PRO A 7 -22.22 -31.11 -5.26
N ASP A 8 -21.38 -31.59 -4.33
CA ASP A 8 -20.62 -30.74 -3.42
C ASP A 8 -19.70 -29.82 -4.20
N SER A 9 -20.00 -28.53 -4.17
CA SER A 9 -19.13 -27.50 -4.72
C SER A 9 -17.97 -27.22 -3.74
N HIS A 10 -16.87 -27.95 -3.90
CA HIS A 10 -15.61 -27.57 -3.30
C HIS A 10 -15.13 -26.26 -3.92
N PHE A 11 -15.38 -25.14 -3.23
CA PHE A 11 -14.68 -23.91 -3.51
C PHE A 11 -13.21 -24.10 -3.13
N ALA A 12 -12.39 -24.40 -4.13
CA ALA A 12 -10.95 -24.34 -3.99
C ALA A 12 -10.58 -22.88 -3.67
N THR A 13 -10.16 -22.65 -2.44
CA THR A 13 -9.55 -21.37 -2.04
C THR A 13 -8.22 -21.27 -2.77
N THR A 14 -8.25 -20.65 -3.94
CA THR A 14 -7.03 -20.31 -4.66
C THR A 14 -6.30 -19.24 -3.83
N VAL A 15 -5.29 -19.65 -3.08
CA VAL A 15 -4.34 -18.74 -2.47
C VAL A 15 -3.76 -17.92 -3.61
N ALA A 16 -4.08 -16.63 -3.65
CA ALA A 16 -3.52 -15.70 -4.64
C ALA A 16 -2.00 -15.71 -4.45
N THR A 17 -1.31 -16.44 -5.31
CA THR A 17 0.15 -16.38 -5.43
C THR A 17 0.53 -14.94 -5.70
N THR A 18 1.53 -14.44 -4.99
CA THR A 18 2.15 -13.14 -5.28
C THR A 18 2.38 -13.06 -6.79
N PRO A 19 1.88 -12.03 -7.50
CA PRO A 19 2.18 -11.93 -8.92
C PRO A 19 3.69 -11.92 -9.04
N ASN A 20 4.21 -12.95 -9.70
CA ASN A 20 5.63 -13.02 -10.03
C ASN A 20 5.85 -12.00 -11.14
N VAL A 21 6.06 -10.73 -10.76
CA VAL A 21 6.48 -9.72 -11.74
C VAL A 21 7.82 -10.20 -12.27
N PRO A 22 7.95 -10.44 -13.59
CA PRO A 22 9.19 -10.93 -14.15
C PRO A 22 10.31 -9.97 -13.74
N ARG A 23 11.33 -10.48 -13.09
CA ARG A 23 12.48 -9.69 -12.60
C ARG A 23 13.14 -8.87 -13.72
N ALA A 24 12.97 -9.31 -14.96
CA ALA A 24 13.41 -8.61 -16.18
C ALA A 24 12.64 -7.30 -16.45
N GLU A 25 11.45 -7.09 -15.86
CA GLU A 25 10.69 -5.85 -16.02
C GLU A 25 11.12 -4.75 -15.05
N LEU A 26 11.87 -5.10 -14.00
CA LEU A 26 12.35 -4.16 -13.00
C LEU A 26 13.76 -3.66 -13.39
N SER A 27 13.92 -2.35 -13.50
CA SER A 27 15.26 -1.74 -13.49
C SER A 27 15.72 -1.66 -12.04
N LEU A 28 16.36 -2.75 -11.55
CA LEU A 28 16.86 -2.80 -10.17
C LEU A 28 17.87 -1.70 -9.92
N ALA A 29 17.74 -1.04 -8.78
CA ALA A 29 18.65 0.02 -8.37
C ALA A 29 20.10 -0.48 -8.29
N ARG A 30 21.01 0.27 -8.89
CA ARG A 30 22.45 0.03 -8.76
C ARG A 30 22.93 0.32 -7.34
N ASP A 31 22.36 1.34 -6.71
CA ASP A 31 22.57 1.70 -5.32
C ASP A 31 21.21 1.78 -4.60
N THR A 32 20.86 0.71 -3.92
CA THR A 32 19.61 0.58 -3.18
C THR A 32 19.49 1.63 -2.07
N ALA A 33 20.60 1.98 -1.41
CA ALA A 33 20.55 2.96 -0.31
C ALA A 33 20.17 4.35 -0.83
N VAL A 34 20.76 4.79 -1.94
CA VAL A 34 20.44 6.07 -2.56
C VAL A 34 18.97 6.13 -2.98
N VAL A 35 18.44 5.07 -3.58
CA VAL A 35 17.03 5.01 -3.98
C VAL A 35 16.10 5.08 -2.77
N LEU A 36 16.39 4.30 -1.72
CA LEU A 36 15.57 4.30 -0.50
C LEU A 36 15.61 5.65 0.23
N ASP A 37 16.76 6.31 0.29
CA ASP A 37 16.87 7.61 0.96
C ASP A 37 16.17 8.72 0.17
N SER A 38 16.32 8.74 -1.15
CA SER A 38 15.61 9.68 -2.03
C SER A 38 14.09 9.48 -1.98
N ALA A 39 13.64 8.22 -2.01
CA ALA A 39 12.22 7.87 -1.87
C ALA A 39 11.68 8.31 -0.50
N ASN A 40 12.43 8.04 0.57
CA ASN A 40 12.04 8.47 1.91
C ASN A 40 11.89 9.98 2.02
N ALA A 41 12.82 10.74 1.45
CA ALA A 41 12.77 12.20 1.44
C ALA A 41 11.56 12.73 0.65
N LEU A 42 11.21 12.11 -0.49
CA LEU A 42 10.03 12.46 -1.27
C LEU A 42 8.74 12.15 -0.49
N ILE A 43 8.61 10.92 0.00
CA ILE A 43 7.44 10.42 0.70
C ILE A 43 7.17 11.20 2.00
N ALA A 44 8.23 11.60 2.72
CA ALA A 44 8.10 12.35 3.98
C ALA A 44 7.41 13.72 3.81
N ARG A 45 7.44 14.29 2.62
CA ARG A 45 6.76 15.56 2.30
C ARG A 45 5.30 15.41 1.92
N GLN A 46 4.80 14.16 1.76
CA GLN A 46 3.45 13.88 1.26
C GLN A 46 2.56 13.34 2.38
N SER A 47 1.59 14.13 2.81
CA SER A 47 0.57 13.69 3.78
C SER A 47 -0.61 12.99 3.10
N PHE A 48 -0.89 13.33 1.84
CA PHE A 48 -1.99 12.77 1.05
C PHE A 48 -1.43 12.12 -0.21
N VAL A 49 -1.88 10.88 -0.48
CA VAL A 49 -1.34 10.04 -1.54
C VAL A 49 -2.46 9.34 -2.29
N GLY A 50 -2.19 8.94 -3.53
CA GLY A 50 -3.09 8.08 -4.29
C GLY A 50 -3.02 6.64 -3.78
N LEU A 51 -4.14 6.07 -3.35
CA LEU A 51 -4.28 4.64 -3.11
C LEU A 51 -5.00 3.99 -4.28
N VAL A 52 -4.37 3.05 -4.94
CA VAL A 52 -4.96 2.23 -5.99
C VAL A 52 -5.35 0.88 -5.40
N THR A 53 -6.59 0.47 -5.65
CA THR A 53 -7.13 -0.88 -5.37
C THR A 53 -7.81 -1.40 -6.63
N VAL A 54 -8.13 -2.66 -6.69
CA VAL A 54 -8.84 -3.28 -7.81
C VAL A 54 -10.27 -3.63 -7.40
N ASP A 55 -11.25 -3.29 -8.20
CA ASP A 55 -12.66 -3.64 -7.96
C ASP A 55 -12.97 -5.08 -8.44
N GLU A 56 -14.21 -5.53 -8.18
CA GLU A 56 -14.68 -6.88 -8.57
C GLU A 56 -14.69 -7.15 -10.08
N SER A 57 -14.64 -6.09 -10.90
CA SER A 57 -14.52 -6.18 -12.37
C SER A 57 -13.07 -6.04 -12.84
N ASN A 58 -12.09 -6.23 -11.95
CA ASN A 58 -10.66 -6.05 -12.20
C ASN A 58 -10.28 -4.65 -12.69
N ARG A 59 -11.08 -3.62 -12.39
CA ARG A 59 -10.77 -2.25 -12.76
C ARG A 59 -9.99 -1.56 -11.63
N PRO A 60 -8.89 -0.88 -11.94
CA PRO A 60 -8.17 -0.08 -10.97
C PRO A 60 -9.01 1.11 -10.51
N ARG A 61 -9.00 1.37 -9.21
CA ARG A 61 -9.69 2.48 -8.56
C ARG A 61 -8.69 3.29 -7.76
N ILE A 62 -8.52 4.56 -8.12
CA ILE A 62 -7.65 5.48 -7.38
C ILE A 62 -8.47 6.45 -6.52
N ARG A 63 -7.98 6.78 -5.34
CA ARG A 63 -8.51 7.84 -4.46
C ARG A 63 -7.41 8.40 -3.58
N THR A 64 -7.57 9.63 -3.16
CA THR A 64 -6.68 10.25 -2.19
C THR A 64 -6.96 9.71 -0.79
N VAL A 65 -5.90 9.37 -0.07
CA VAL A 65 -5.93 8.94 1.34
C VAL A 65 -4.85 9.69 2.11
N ARG A 66 -5.04 9.82 3.43
CA ARG A 66 -3.98 10.30 4.31
C ARG A 66 -3.07 9.14 4.67
N ALA A 67 -1.77 9.30 4.43
CA ALA A 67 -0.75 8.31 4.74
C ALA A 67 -0.08 8.64 6.07
N PHE A 68 0.08 7.63 6.92
CA PHE A 68 0.85 7.70 8.15
C PHE A 68 1.99 6.67 8.09
N ARG A 69 3.09 6.98 8.76
CA ARG A 69 4.27 6.11 8.80
C ARG A 69 4.78 5.95 10.23
N LEU A 70 5.51 4.87 10.48
CA LEU A 70 6.20 4.70 11.76
C LEU A 70 7.24 5.81 11.97
N LYS A 71 7.31 6.30 13.20
CA LYS A 71 8.31 7.32 13.58
C LYS A 71 9.72 6.73 13.66
N ASN A 72 9.83 5.50 14.18
CA ASN A 72 11.10 4.82 14.43
C ASN A 72 11.06 3.41 13.79
N PRO A 73 11.18 3.29 12.46
CA PRO A 73 11.22 1.98 11.81
C PRO A 73 12.56 1.28 12.11
N ALA A 74 12.52 -0.02 12.42
CA ALA A 74 13.69 -0.83 12.67
C ALA A 74 14.30 -1.39 11.37
N THR A 75 13.49 -1.54 10.34
CA THR A 75 13.90 -2.14 9.05
C THR A 75 13.56 -1.23 7.86
N ALA A 76 14.21 -1.49 6.72
CA ALA A 76 13.85 -0.80 5.47
C ALA A 76 12.38 -1.05 5.08
N ARG A 77 11.86 -2.27 5.27
CA ARG A 77 10.46 -2.61 4.99
C ARG A 77 9.51 -1.80 5.87
N GLU A 78 9.77 -1.71 7.17
CA GLU A 78 8.98 -0.89 8.10
C GLU A 78 9.03 0.60 7.77
N ARG A 79 10.20 1.09 7.30
CA ARG A 79 10.39 2.48 6.87
C ARG A 79 9.42 2.88 5.76
N PHE A 80 9.01 1.93 4.92
CA PHE A 80 8.08 2.14 3.81
C PHE A 80 6.70 1.52 4.02
N THR A 81 6.44 0.92 5.19
CA THR A 81 5.10 0.51 5.59
C THR A 81 4.25 1.74 5.87
N VAL A 82 3.05 1.77 5.29
CA VAL A 82 2.13 2.91 5.37
C VAL A 82 0.83 2.49 6.02
N PHE A 83 0.36 3.31 6.96
CA PHE A 83 -0.92 3.13 7.64
C PHE A 83 -1.94 4.13 7.12
N ILE A 84 -3.17 3.69 6.93
CA ILE A 84 -4.30 4.52 6.46
C ILE A 84 -5.49 4.24 7.37
N LEU A 85 -5.98 5.28 8.04
CA LEU A 85 -7.22 5.18 8.81
C LEU A 85 -8.42 5.47 7.90
N THR A 86 -9.46 4.64 7.98
CA THR A 86 -10.66 4.81 7.17
C THR A 86 -11.88 4.19 7.85
N ARG A 87 -13.08 4.54 7.38
CA ARG A 87 -14.32 3.92 7.87
C ARG A 87 -14.47 2.51 7.33
N PRO A 88 -14.99 1.56 8.13
CA PRO A 88 -15.15 0.16 7.74
C PRO A 88 -16.08 -0.04 6.52
N SER A 89 -17.05 0.84 6.31
CA SER A 89 -18.04 0.77 5.23
C SER A 89 -17.57 1.33 3.89
N THR A 90 -16.28 1.68 3.75
CA THR A 90 -15.78 2.25 2.50
C THR A 90 -15.42 1.16 1.49
N ARG A 91 -15.75 1.39 0.21
CA ARG A 91 -15.48 0.44 -0.89
C ARG A 91 -14.05 -0.08 -0.94
N LYS A 92 -13.06 0.73 -0.54
CA LYS A 92 -11.66 0.30 -0.52
C LYS A 92 -11.40 -0.85 0.48
N VAL A 93 -12.14 -0.88 1.59
CA VAL A 93 -12.03 -1.96 2.59
C VAL A 93 -12.53 -3.28 1.99
N ASP A 94 -13.67 -3.24 1.28
CA ASP A 94 -14.23 -4.43 0.62
C ASP A 94 -13.33 -4.90 -0.53
N GLN A 95 -12.79 -3.95 -1.31
CA GLN A 95 -11.86 -4.25 -2.41
C GLN A 95 -10.58 -4.91 -1.89
N ILE A 96 -9.98 -4.38 -0.82
CA ILE A 96 -8.77 -4.95 -0.20
C ILE A 96 -9.04 -6.31 0.43
N ALA A 97 -10.22 -6.54 1.02
CA ALA A 97 -10.59 -7.84 1.56
C ALA A 97 -10.65 -8.93 0.47
N LYS A 98 -11.05 -8.57 -0.76
CA LYS A 98 -11.10 -9.48 -1.92
C LYS A 98 -9.74 -9.60 -2.63
N ASN A 99 -9.04 -8.49 -2.79
CA ASN A 99 -7.73 -8.42 -3.42
C ASN A 99 -6.80 -7.49 -2.62
N PRO A 100 -5.86 -8.02 -1.84
CA PRO A 100 -5.00 -7.25 -0.98
C PRO A 100 -3.91 -6.46 -1.73
N LEU A 101 -3.72 -6.69 -3.03
CA LEU A 101 -2.71 -5.99 -3.81
C LEU A 101 -3.11 -4.53 -4.02
N VAL A 102 -2.20 -3.64 -3.65
CA VAL A 102 -2.42 -2.20 -3.71
C VAL A 102 -1.19 -1.48 -4.22
N THR A 103 -1.41 -0.26 -4.71
CA THR A 103 -0.32 0.67 -5.03
C THR A 103 -0.58 2.00 -4.33
N LEU A 104 0.44 2.55 -3.70
CA LEU A 104 0.48 3.92 -3.20
C LEU A 104 1.29 4.77 -4.17
N TYR A 105 0.74 5.90 -4.59
CA TYR A 105 1.37 6.84 -5.50
C TYR A 105 1.63 8.17 -4.80
N PHE A 106 2.90 8.52 -4.66
CA PHE A 106 3.41 9.75 -4.08
C PHE A 106 3.94 10.65 -5.19
N ASN A 107 3.31 11.78 -5.43
CA ASN A 107 3.65 12.65 -6.54
C ASN A 107 4.14 14.02 -6.06
N GLU A 108 5.28 14.47 -6.57
CA GLU A 108 5.78 15.83 -6.35
C GLU A 108 5.45 16.69 -7.57
N ASN A 109 4.34 17.45 -7.48
CA ASN A 109 3.78 18.20 -8.63
C ASN A 109 4.72 19.28 -9.24
N GLN A 110 5.68 19.78 -8.46
CA GLN A 110 6.59 20.84 -8.93
C GLN A 110 7.79 20.29 -9.73
N ARG A 111 8.00 18.98 -9.68
CA ARG A 111 9.07 18.29 -10.39
C ARG A 111 8.47 17.01 -10.95
N ALA A 112 8.91 16.56 -12.08
CA ALA A 112 8.45 15.26 -12.62
C ALA A 112 8.98 14.07 -11.78
N ALA A 113 8.78 14.17 -10.43
CA ALA A 113 9.28 13.22 -9.47
C ALA A 113 8.11 12.49 -8.80
N TYR A 114 8.24 11.18 -8.64
CA TYR A 114 7.25 10.36 -7.95
C TYR A 114 7.90 9.14 -7.29
N ALA A 115 7.24 8.60 -6.28
CA ALA A 115 7.51 7.28 -5.77
C ALA A 115 6.24 6.45 -5.78
N THR A 116 6.35 5.17 -6.12
CA THR A 116 5.28 4.19 -5.96
C THR A 116 5.70 3.10 -4.98
N ILE A 117 4.82 2.79 -4.05
CA ILE A 117 4.95 1.61 -3.19
C ILE A 117 3.88 0.62 -3.65
N MET A 118 4.30 -0.54 -4.11
CA MET A 118 3.43 -1.64 -4.48
C MET A 118 3.58 -2.73 -3.44
N GLY A 119 2.46 -3.28 -2.99
CA GLY A 119 2.51 -4.25 -1.90
C GLY A 119 1.13 -4.76 -1.53
N ARG A 120 1.01 -5.23 -0.29
CA ARG A 120 -0.21 -5.81 0.25
C ARG A 120 -0.79 -4.97 1.37
N ALA A 121 -2.10 -4.80 1.33
CA ALA A 121 -2.83 -4.15 2.41
C ALA A 121 -3.51 -5.19 3.31
N THR A 122 -3.32 -5.04 4.61
CA THR A 122 -4.03 -5.79 5.65
C THR A 122 -5.02 -4.87 6.35
N VAL A 123 -6.23 -5.37 6.60
CA VAL A 123 -7.29 -4.62 7.31
C VAL A 123 -7.30 -5.03 8.78
N HIS A 124 -6.92 -4.10 9.66
CA HIS A 124 -6.96 -4.28 11.11
C HIS A 124 -8.22 -3.64 11.68
N ARG A 125 -8.98 -4.42 12.46
CA ARG A 125 -10.29 -4.02 13.03
C ARG A 125 -10.29 -3.93 14.55
N ASP A 126 -9.19 -4.31 15.20
CA ASP A 126 -9.09 -4.27 16.66
C ASP A 126 -8.84 -2.82 17.13
N PRO A 127 -9.78 -2.21 17.88
CA PRO A 127 -9.60 -0.87 18.43
C PRO A 127 -8.53 -0.79 19.52
N LYS A 128 -8.03 -1.93 20.00
CA LYS A 128 -6.93 -2.04 20.99
C LYS A 128 -5.58 -2.33 20.35
N ASP A 129 -5.50 -2.35 19.02
CA ASP A 129 -4.23 -2.61 18.34
C ASP A 129 -3.16 -1.61 18.79
N PRO A 130 -2.01 -2.09 19.32
CA PRO A 130 -0.96 -1.21 19.86
C PRO A 130 -0.37 -0.26 18.79
N ARG A 131 -0.49 -0.59 17.50
CA ARG A 131 -0.05 0.28 16.40
C ARG A 131 -0.91 1.55 16.27
N LEU A 132 -2.05 1.62 16.95
CA LEU A 132 -2.89 2.82 17.01
C LEU A 132 -2.36 3.87 17.99
N GLN A 133 -1.49 3.51 18.92
CA GLN A 133 -0.96 4.44 19.92
C GLN A 133 -0.45 5.76 19.35
N PRO A 134 0.29 5.79 18.20
CA PRO A 134 0.74 7.03 17.59
C PRO A 134 -0.37 7.97 17.12
N PHE A 135 -1.61 7.47 17.00
CA PHE A 135 -2.76 8.22 16.48
C PHE A 135 -3.75 8.64 17.57
N LEU A 136 -3.67 8.08 18.77
CA LEU A 136 -4.65 8.30 19.86
C LEU A 136 -4.77 9.78 20.24
N ASP A 137 -3.67 10.52 20.23
CA ASP A 137 -3.63 11.94 20.61
C ASP A 137 -3.67 12.88 19.40
N SER A 138 -3.93 12.34 18.20
CA SER A 138 -3.95 13.14 16.98
C SER A 138 -5.25 13.92 16.87
N ALA A 139 -5.20 15.25 17.02
CA ALA A 139 -6.35 16.13 16.80
C ALA A 139 -6.96 15.95 15.40
N THR A 140 -6.16 15.69 14.39
CA THR A 140 -6.65 15.42 13.02
C THR A 140 -7.44 14.11 12.96
N VAL A 141 -7.00 13.06 13.66
CA VAL A 141 -7.71 11.79 13.71
C VAL A 141 -9.06 12.00 14.38
N HIS A 142 -9.12 12.65 15.54
CA HIS A 142 -10.36 12.92 16.25
C HIS A 142 -11.32 13.86 15.50
N PHE A 143 -10.78 14.77 14.69
CA PHE A 143 -11.61 15.61 13.81
C PHE A 143 -12.38 14.79 12.76
N PHE A 144 -11.71 13.83 12.10
CA PHE A 144 -12.35 13.00 11.07
C PHE A 144 -13.11 11.79 11.64
N TRP A 145 -12.72 11.31 12.83
CA TRP A 145 -13.31 10.15 13.52
C TRP A 145 -13.60 10.51 14.99
N PRO A 146 -14.70 11.22 15.27
CA PRO A 146 -15.04 11.64 16.64
C PRO A 146 -15.21 10.47 17.61
N ALA A 147 -15.61 9.29 17.11
CA ALA A 147 -15.77 8.08 17.91
C ALA A 147 -14.52 7.17 17.90
N PHE A 148 -13.39 7.68 17.38
CA PHE A 148 -12.13 6.94 17.40
C PHE A 148 -11.80 6.43 18.81
N PRO A 149 -11.38 5.16 18.99
CA PRO A 149 -11.03 4.18 17.94
C PRO A 149 -12.16 3.21 17.54
N ARG A 150 -13.43 3.52 17.69
CA ARG A 150 -14.55 2.61 17.47
C ARG A 150 -15.12 2.62 16.05
N ASP A 151 -15.00 3.73 15.33
CA ASP A 151 -15.65 3.97 14.03
C ASP A 151 -14.69 3.88 12.83
N PHE A 152 -13.56 3.17 12.99
CA PHE A 152 -12.54 3.09 11.96
C PHE A 152 -12.01 1.67 11.78
N VAL A 153 -11.28 1.48 10.69
CA VAL A 153 -10.33 0.38 10.46
C VAL A 153 -9.00 0.97 10.04
N MET A 154 -7.91 0.30 10.39
CA MET A 154 -6.58 0.63 9.94
C MET A 154 -6.18 -0.30 8.79
N LEU A 155 -5.79 0.30 7.67
CA LEU A 155 -5.14 -0.42 6.59
C LEU A 155 -3.63 -0.30 6.81
N GLU A 156 -2.94 -1.43 6.83
CA GLU A 156 -1.49 -1.50 6.83
C GLU A 156 -1.03 -1.95 5.45
N VAL A 157 -0.29 -1.12 4.76
CA VAL A 157 0.28 -1.41 3.45
C VAL A 157 1.75 -1.77 3.64
N THR A 158 2.07 -3.05 3.49
CA THR A 158 3.44 -3.57 3.54
C THR A 158 4.02 -3.61 2.13
N PRO A 159 5.20 -3.00 1.89
CA PRO A 159 5.79 -2.95 0.55
C PRO A 159 6.34 -4.30 0.10
N ASP A 160 6.07 -4.66 -1.16
CA ASP A 160 6.76 -5.73 -1.90
C ASP A 160 7.87 -5.13 -2.77
N TRP A 161 7.61 -3.96 -3.40
CA TRP A 161 8.65 -3.17 -4.07
C TRP A 161 8.31 -1.67 -4.10
N LEU A 162 9.34 -0.88 -4.36
CA LEU A 162 9.28 0.56 -4.51
C LEU A 162 9.89 0.95 -5.83
N GLU A 163 9.27 1.87 -6.56
CA GLU A 163 9.83 2.53 -7.74
C GLU A 163 9.96 4.02 -7.48
N LEU A 164 11.01 4.62 -8.02
CA LEU A 164 11.32 6.04 -7.84
C LEU A 164 11.82 6.68 -9.13
N ILE A 165 11.28 7.85 -9.43
CA ILE A 165 11.92 8.88 -10.26
C ILE A 165 11.99 10.14 -9.42
N GLY A 166 13.18 10.70 -9.28
CA GLY A 166 13.34 11.89 -8.44
C GLY A 166 14.77 12.42 -8.41
N PRO A 167 15.01 13.47 -7.64
CA PRO A 167 16.34 14.08 -7.53
C PRO A 167 17.42 13.05 -7.16
N GLY A 168 18.44 12.94 -8.01
CA GLY A 168 19.53 11.97 -7.85
C GLY A 168 19.22 10.54 -8.29
N VAL A 169 17.94 10.25 -8.61
CA VAL A 169 17.49 8.92 -9.06
C VAL A 169 16.58 9.09 -10.28
N TRP A 170 17.16 8.98 -11.47
CA TRP A 170 16.43 9.13 -12.73
C TRP A 170 16.22 7.76 -13.38
N ASN A 171 15.39 7.74 -14.40
CA ASN A 171 15.18 6.57 -15.25
C ASN A 171 16.51 5.99 -15.72
N ASP A 172 16.56 4.70 -15.89
CA ASP A 172 17.60 4.06 -16.68
C ASP A 172 17.56 4.66 -18.11
N PRO A 173 18.67 5.28 -18.58
CA PRO A 173 18.68 6.00 -19.86
C PRO A 173 18.45 5.09 -21.08
N ASN A 174 18.69 3.78 -20.93
CA ASN A 174 18.52 2.82 -22.03
C ASN A 174 17.11 2.26 -22.11
N THR A 175 16.44 2.08 -20.96
CA THR A 175 15.13 1.43 -20.88
C THR A 175 13.99 2.38 -20.53
N TRP A 176 14.30 3.58 -20.07
CA TRP A 176 13.35 4.57 -19.53
C TRP A 176 12.53 4.04 -18.36
N ARG A 177 12.99 2.98 -17.69
CA ARG A 177 12.32 2.41 -16.53
C ARG A 177 12.74 3.14 -15.25
N PRO A 178 11.81 3.37 -14.31
CA PRO A 178 12.15 3.88 -12.99
C PRO A 178 13.05 2.88 -12.26
N GLN A 179 13.89 3.38 -11.37
CA GLN A 179 14.69 2.49 -10.53
C GLN A 179 13.82 1.87 -9.46
N ALA A 180 13.99 0.58 -9.21
CA ALA A 180 13.16 -0.19 -8.31
C ALA A 180 13.99 -0.91 -7.23
N VAL A 181 13.40 -1.00 -6.04
CA VAL A 181 13.91 -1.80 -4.91
C VAL A 181 12.86 -2.83 -4.54
N VAL A 182 13.27 -4.09 -4.44
CA VAL A 182 12.44 -5.22 -3.98
C VAL A 182 12.69 -5.45 -2.50
N PHE A 183 11.64 -5.53 -1.70
CA PHE A 183 11.71 -5.87 -0.28
C PHE A 183 11.57 -7.39 -0.11
N GLN A 184 12.55 -8.00 0.53
CA GLN A 184 12.54 -9.43 0.86
C GLN A 184 11.91 -9.68 2.22
#